data_a9940b0cc639c04edc71eb3abdcdd9a5
#
_entry.id   a9940b0cc639c04edc71eb3abdcdd9a5
#
_cell.length_a   1.000
_cell.length_b   1.000
_cell.length_c   1.000
_cell.angle_alpha   90.00
_cell.angle_beta   90.00
_cell.angle_gamma   90.00
#
_symmetry.space_group_name_H-M   'P 1'
#
loop_
_entity.id
_entity.type
_entity.pdbx_description
1 polymer ?
#
loop_
_entity_poly.entity_id
_entity_poly.type
_entity_poly.pdbx_seq_one_letter_code
_entity_poly.pdbx_strand_id
1 'polypeptide(L)'
;RKSAFFRVRPMFKSLAEYRDLGTTDDAGRAEYEMLQPLVFDQRFGCGGLTFTVPPGFVTNLASTPRRLWSIFPPAGEWNRAAILHDYLYSPHASCSRFLADALFREAMATLGVPWWRRVIMYYAVRLFGWLAYQNPLPKR
;
A
#
# COMPACT_ATOMS: atom_id res chain seq x y z
N ARG A 1 -34.56 -0.35 -20.29
CA ARG A 1 -33.32 0.49 -20.16
C ARG A 1 -32.46 -0.10 -19.04
N LYS A 2 -31.42 -0.77 -19.40
CA LYS A 2 -30.42 -1.19 -18.45
C LYS A 2 -29.63 0.08 -18.08
N SER A 3 -29.88 0.63 -16.89
CA SER A 3 -28.99 1.62 -16.32
C SER A 3 -27.62 0.94 -16.15
N ALA A 4 -26.65 1.36 -16.94
CA ALA A 4 -25.28 0.97 -16.74
C ALA A 4 -24.82 1.62 -15.43
N PHE A 5 -24.91 0.90 -14.32
CA PHE A 5 -24.15 1.24 -13.13
C PHE A 5 -22.67 1.16 -13.51
N PHE A 6 -22.08 2.28 -13.85
CA PHE A 6 -20.64 2.38 -13.94
C PHE A 6 -20.10 2.13 -12.54
N ARG A 7 -19.71 0.89 -12.27
CA ARG A 7 -18.88 0.57 -11.13
C ARG A 7 -17.51 1.21 -11.38
N VAL A 8 -17.35 2.42 -10.89
CA VAL A 8 -16.05 3.05 -10.93
C VAL A 8 -15.16 2.26 -9.97
N ARG A 9 -14.21 1.52 -10.53
CA ARG A 9 -13.29 0.71 -9.73
C ARG A 9 -12.21 1.59 -9.13
N PRO A 10 -11.75 1.30 -7.91
CA PRO A 10 -10.53 1.90 -7.39
C PRO A 10 -9.39 1.70 -8.37
N MET A 11 -8.51 2.68 -8.53
CA MET A 11 -7.41 2.55 -9.47
C MET A 11 -6.20 3.41 -9.09
N PHE A 12 -5.03 2.92 -9.45
CA PHE A 12 -3.84 3.74 -9.53
C PHE A 12 -3.85 4.57 -10.80
N LYS A 13 -3.61 5.86 -10.68
CA LYS A 13 -3.55 6.80 -11.82
C LYS A 13 -2.17 6.92 -12.43
N SER A 14 -1.14 6.46 -11.73
CA SER A 14 0.24 6.55 -12.17
C SER A 14 1.00 5.25 -11.95
N LEU A 15 2.09 5.08 -12.68
CA LEU A 15 3.09 4.07 -12.38
C LEU A 15 3.93 4.51 -11.18
N ALA A 16 4.48 3.54 -10.44
CA ALA A 16 5.44 3.84 -9.40
C ALA A 16 6.82 4.05 -10.01
N GLU A 17 7.36 5.25 -9.85
CA GLU A 17 8.73 5.56 -10.22
C GLU A 17 9.52 5.81 -8.93
N TYR A 18 10.52 5.00 -8.68
CA TYR A 18 11.36 5.08 -7.50
C TYR A 18 12.80 4.71 -7.84
N ARG A 19 13.74 5.16 -7.02
CA ARG A 19 15.15 4.78 -7.14
C ARG A 19 15.61 4.08 -5.87
N ASP A 20 16.51 3.12 -6.04
CA ASP A 20 17.23 2.50 -4.95
C ASP A 20 18.21 3.52 -4.35
N LEU A 21 18.14 3.72 -3.04
CA LEU A 21 19.06 4.62 -2.34
C LEU A 21 20.41 3.98 -2.03
N GLY A 22 20.54 2.66 -2.18
CA GLY A 22 21.71 1.91 -1.78
C GLY A 22 21.89 1.83 -0.27
N THR A 23 20.88 2.25 0.49
CA THR A 23 20.84 2.22 1.97
C THR A 23 19.86 1.16 2.44
N THR A 24 19.95 0.85 3.73
CA THR A 24 19.03 -0.07 4.39
C THR A 24 18.48 0.57 5.65
N ASP A 25 17.25 0.20 5.99
CA ASP A 25 16.66 0.57 7.27
C ASP A 25 17.30 -0.22 8.44
N ASP A 26 16.87 0.09 9.67
CA ASP A 26 17.39 -0.54 10.90
C ASP A 26 17.21 -2.07 10.92
N ALA A 27 16.31 -2.60 10.12
CA ALA A 27 16.07 -4.04 9.95
C ALA A 27 16.84 -4.66 8.77
N GLY A 28 17.68 -3.88 8.08
CA GLY A 28 18.49 -4.32 6.95
C GLY A 28 17.72 -4.48 5.64
N ARG A 29 16.57 -3.79 5.49
CA ARG A 29 15.76 -3.82 4.27
C ARG A 29 16.13 -2.66 3.37
N ALA A 30 16.26 -2.93 2.07
CA ALA A 30 16.57 -1.91 1.08
C ALA A 30 15.55 -0.76 1.09
N GLU A 31 16.05 0.45 0.96
CA GLU A 31 15.24 1.66 0.93
C GLU A 31 15.17 2.24 -0.48
N TYR A 32 13.98 2.70 -0.83
CA TYR A 32 13.67 3.29 -2.14
C TYR A 32 13.00 4.64 -1.95
N GLU A 33 13.37 5.61 -2.78
CA GLU A 33 12.80 6.96 -2.76
C GLU A 33 11.87 7.17 -3.95
N MET A 34 10.68 7.66 -3.67
CA MET A 34 9.72 8.00 -4.73
C MET A 34 10.20 9.20 -5.54
N LEU A 35 10.25 9.05 -6.87
CA LEU A 35 10.63 10.12 -7.81
C LEU A 35 9.43 10.93 -8.29
N GLN A 36 8.25 10.29 -8.39
CA GLN A 36 7.01 10.89 -8.84
C GLN A 36 5.87 10.60 -7.86
N PRO A 37 4.81 11.43 -7.82
CA PRO A 37 3.65 11.14 -6.98
C PRO A 37 2.99 9.82 -7.41
N LEU A 38 2.63 8.98 -6.44
CA LEU A 38 1.80 7.81 -6.66
C LEU A 38 0.38 8.13 -6.19
N VAL A 39 -0.57 8.14 -7.12
CA VAL A 39 -1.96 8.52 -6.85
C VAL A 39 -2.86 7.28 -6.92
N PHE A 40 -3.61 7.06 -5.86
CA PHE A 40 -4.62 6.02 -5.76
C PHE A 40 -6.00 6.64 -5.51
N ASP A 41 -6.91 6.43 -6.45
CA ASP A 41 -8.31 6.81 -6.31
C ASP A 41 -9.11 5.64 -5.77
N GLN A 42 -9.66 5.84 -4.58
CA GLN A 42 -10.67 4.97 -4.03
C GLN A 42 -12.04 5.58 -4.27
N ARG A 43 -12.87 4.91 -5.04
CA ARG A 43 -14.22 5.37 -5.32
C ARG A 43 -15.26 4.44 -4.74
N PHE A 44 -15.74 4.78 -3.55
CA PHE A 44 -16.93 4.16 -2.97
C PHE A 44 -18.12 5.11 -3.10
N GLY A 45 -19.16 4.68 -3.76
CA GLY A 45 -20.41 5.43 -3.85
C GLY A 45 -20.26 6.82 -4.47
N CYS A 46 -20.90 7.81 -3.89
CA CYS A 46 -20.95 9.19 -4.40
C CYS A 46 -19.78 10.07 -3.98
N GLY A 47 -18.85 9.59 -3.17
CA GLY A 47 -17.69 10.33 -2.68
C GLY A 47 -16.43 9.48 -2.73
N GLY A 48 -15.54 9.76 -3.66
CA GLY A 48 -14.24 9.10 -3.73
C GLY A 48 -13.19 9.77 -2.84
N LEU A 49 -12.29 8.98 -2.28
CA LEU A 49 -11.08 9.47 -1.60
C LEU A 49 -9.88 9.26 -2.53
N THR A 50 -9.06 10.30 -2.64
CA THR A 50 -7.80 10.24 -3.37
C THR A 50 -6.64 10.27 -2.40
N PHE A 51 -5.74 9.30 -2.52
CA PHE A 51 -4.52 9.21 -1.72
C PHE A 51 -3.32 9.46 -2.61
N THR A 52 -2.42 10.31 -2.18
CA THR A 52 -1.21 10.66 -2.93
C THR A 52 0.02 10.43 -2.07
N VAL A 53 0.89 9.52 -2.53
CA VAL A 53 2.22 9.37 -1.97
C VAL A 53 3.12 10.41 -2.63
N PRO A 54 3.71 11.35 -1.87
CA PRO A 54 4.48 12.44 -2.47
C PRO A 54 5.84 11.95 -2.99
N PRO A 55 6.44 12.67 -3.97
CA PRO A 55 7.83 12.44 -4.32
C PRO A 55 8.73 12.72 -3.11
N GLY A 56 9.85 12.01 -3.02
CA GLY A 56 10.75 12.08 -1.86
C GLY A 56 10.39 11.16 -0.70
N PHE A 57 9.22 10.52 -0.71
CA PHE A 57 8.86 9.52 0.29
C PHE A 57 9.77 8.30 0.18
N VAL A 58 10.36 7.88 1.30
CA VAL A 58 11.22 6.69 1.36
C VAL A 58 10.41 5.50 1.85
N THR A 59 10.45 4.41 1.10
CA THR A 59 9.73 3.18 1.36
C THR A 59 10.67 1.98 1.34
N ASN A 60 10.36 0.94 2.08
CA ASN A 60 11.03 -0.36 2.00
C ASN A 60 10.19 -1.43 1.27
N LEU A 61 9.20 -1.01 0.52
CA LEU A 61 8.29 -1.84 -0.28
C LEU A 61 7.53 -2.90 0.54
N ALA A 62 6.95 -2.47 1.66
CA ALA A 62 6.26 -3.32 2.62
C ALA A 62 7.11 -4.50 3.10
N SER A 63 7.63 -4.35 4.25
CA SER A 63 8.42 -5.27 5.06
C SER A 63 7.82 -6.66 5.19
N THR A 64 7.77 -7.41 4.10
CA THR A 64 7.37 -8.81 4.18
C THR A 64 8.44 -9.58 4.96
N PRO A 65 8.08 -10.28 6.05
CA PRO A 65 9.04 -11.11 6.77
C PRO A 65 9.74 -12.08 5.80
N ARG A 66 11.05 -12.25 5.94
CA ARG A 66 11.85 -13.11 5.05
C ARG A 66 11.27 -14.52 4.89
N ARG A 67 10.61 -15.04 5.91
CA ARG A 67 9.94 -16.34 5.89
C ARG A 67 8.80 -16.44 4.86
N LEU A 68 8.23 -15.30 4.46
CA LEU A 68 7.15 -15.22 3.48
C LEU A 68 7.64 -14.88 2.07
N TRP A 69 8.93 -14.68 1.85
CA TRP A 69 9.48 -14.29 0.54
C TRP A 69 9.27 -15.35 -0.55
N SER A 70 9.15 -16.63 -0.19
CA SER A 70 8.81 -17.68 -1.14
C SER A 70 7.39 -17.56 -1.70
N ILE A 71 6.48 -17.00 -0.90
CA ILE A 71 5.08 -16.76 -1.28
C ILE A 71 4.91 -15.33 -1.82
N PHE A 72 5.65 -14.39 -1.26
CA PHE A 72 5.59 -12.96 -1.56
C PHE A 72 7.00 -12.41 -1.77
N PRO A 73 7.55 -12.51 -2.99
CA PRO A 73 8.84 -11.91 -3.29
C PRO A 73 8.82 -10.41 -3.00
N PRO A 74 9.93 -9.80 -2.52
CA PRO A 74 9.99 -8.40 -2.13
C PRO A 74 9.79 -7.41 -3.28
N ALA A 75 9.86 -7.87 -4.52
CA ALA A 75 9.51 -7.11 -5.72
C ALA A 75 8.47 -7.89 -6.52
N GLY A 76 7.41 -7.22 -6.94
CA GLY A 76 6.34 -7.89 -7.67
C GLY A 76 5.18 -6.98 -8.05
N GLU A 77 4.10 -7.59 -8.48
CA GLU A 77 2.89 -6.91 -8.97
C GLU A 77 2.27 -5.95 -7.95
N TRP A 78 2.51 -6.17 -6.66
CA TRP A 78 1.93 -5.38 -5.57
C TRP A 78 2.77 -4.17 -5.12
N ASN A 79 3.87 -3.83 -5.79
CA ASN A 79 4.76 -2.75 -5.34
C ASN A 79 4.01 -1.44 -5.10
N ARG A 80 3.11 -1.06 -5.99
CA ARG A 80 2.31 0.16 -5.82
C ARG A 80 1.42 0.11 -4.58
N ALA A 81 0.81 -1.04 -4.32
CA ALA A 81 0.00 -1.24 -3.11
C ALA A 81 0.86 -1.20 -1.85
N ALA A 82 2.06 -1.77 -1.90
CA ALA A 82 3.02 -1.75 -0.80
C ALA A 82 3.50 -0.32 -0.48
N ILE A 83 3.83 0.47 -1.48
CA ILE A 83 4.23 1.88 -1.32
C ILE A 83 3.09 2.70 -0.70
N LEU A 84 1.88 2.53 -1.19
CA LEU A 84 0.69 3.19 -0.63
C LEU A 84 0.50 2.82 0.85
N HIS A 85 0.59 1.54 1.18
CA HIS A 85 0.43 1.06 2.56
C HIS A 85 1.50 1.62 3.49
N ASP A 86 2.78 1.61 3.07
CA ASP A 86 3.88 2.21 3.83
C ASP A 86 3.63 3.69 4.13
N TYR A 87 3.17 4.43 3.13
CA TYR A 87 2.85 5.85 3.30
C TYR A 87 1.70 6.05 4.29
N LEU A 88 0.65 5.25 4.20
CA LEU A 88 -0.51 5.34 5.09
C LEU A 88 -0.16 4.94 6.54
N TYR A 89 0.87 4.15 6.72
CA TYR A 89 1.42 3.79 8.04
C TYR A 89 2.36 4.86 8.61
N SER A 90 2.88 5.73 7.76
CA SER A 90 3.81 6.76 8.17
C SER A 90 3.14 7.88 8.97
N PRO A 91 3.89 8.66 9.77
CA PRO A 91 3.33 9.79 10.50
C PRO A 91 2.86 10.94 9.59
N HIS A 92 3.20 10.90 8.29
CA HIS A 92 2.83 11.92 7.31
C HIS A 92 1.39 11.76 6.78
N ALA A 93 0.78 10.61 6.98
CA ALA A 93 -0.59 10.35 6.56
C ALA A 93 -1.53 10.35 7.76
N SER A 94 -2.67 11.05 7.64
CA SER A 94 -3.74 11.00 8.64
C SER A 94 -4.70 9.84 8.33
N CYS A 95 -4.28 8.63 8.64
CA CYS A 95 -5.00 7.42 8.31
C CYS A 95 -4.96 6.42 9.46
N SER A 96 -6.12 5.85 9.81
CA SER A 96 -6.16 4.78 10.80
C SER A 96 -5.52 3.50 10.25
N ARG A 97 -4.98 2.67 11.13
CA ARG A 97 -4.40 1.38 10.72
C ARG A 97 -5.41 0.48 10.03
N PHE A 98 -6.65 0.46 10.53
CA PHE A 98 -7.73 -0.31 9.90
C PHE A 98 -7.98 0.13 8.45
N LEU A 99 -8.09 1.44 8.21
CA LEU A 99 -8.31 1.98 6.87
C LEU A 99 -7.09 1.72 5.97
N ALA A 100 -5.88 1.90 6.46
CA ALA A 100 -4.66 1.62 5.71
C ALA A 100 -4.59 0.17 5.23
N ASP A 101 -4.94 -0.78 6.10
CA ASP A 101 -4.94 -2.21 5.76
C ASP A 101 -6.06 -2.56 4.78
N ALA A 102 -7.25 -1.96 4.92
CA ALA A 102 -8.35 -2.14 3.98
C ALA A 102 -8.00 -1.58 2.58
N LEU A 103 -7.37 -0.42 2.52
CA LEU A 103 -6.89 0.19 1.27
C LEU A 103 -5.80 -0.66 0.61
N PHE A 104 -4.91 -1.23 1.40
CA PHE A 104 -3.88 -2.15 0.91
C PHE A 104 -4.50 -3.35 0.20
N ARG A 105 -5.52 -3.96 0.82
CA ARG A 105 -6.25 -5.08 0.22
C ARG A 105 -6.91 -4.69 -1.11
N GLU A 106 -7.56 -3.55 -1.16
CA GLU A 106 -8.19 -3.05 -2.39
C GLU A 106 -7.18 -2.70 -3.47
N ALA A 107 -6.11 -2.03 -3.10
CA ALA A 107 -5.02 -1.68 -4.01
C ALA A 107 -4.42 -2.94 -4.65
N MET A 108 -4.19 -3.99 -3.86
CA MET A 108 -3.75 -5.29 -4.39
C MET A 108 -4.76 -5.88 -5.37
N ALA A 109 -6.05 -5.75 -5.10
CA ALA A 109 -7.10 -6.24 -6.01
C ALA A 109 -7.08 -5.52 -7.35
N THR A 110 -6.86 -4.20 -7.36
CA THR A 110 -6.76 -3.42 -8.61
C THR A 110 -5.53 -3.77 -9.44
N LEU A 111 -4.47 -4.25 -8.81
CA LEU A 111 -3.23 -4.69 -9.45
C LEU A 111 -3.29 -6.15 -9.95
N GLY A 112 -4.40 -6.84 -9.76
CA GLY A 112 -4.58 -8.21 -10.21
C GLY A 112 -3.95 -9.27 -9.31
N VAL A 113 -3.57 -8.92 -8.09
CA VAL A 113 -3.05 -9.89 -7.12
C VAL A 113 -4.11 -10.96 -6.84
N PRO A 114 -3.81 -12.27 -6.92
CA PRO A 114 -4.78 -13.32 -6.67
C PRO A 114 -5.43 -13.21 -5.29
N TRP A 115 -6.71 -13.55 -5.19
CA TRP A 115 -7.51 -13.37 -3.97
C TRP A 115 -6.89 -14.03 -2.74
N TRP A 116 -6.34 -15.23 -2.88
CA TRP A 116 -5.73 -15.98 -1.77
C TRP A 116 -4.46 -15.29 -1.22
N ARG A 117 -3.65 -14.67 -2.10
CA ARG A 117 -2.50 -13.87 -1.68
C ARG A 117 -2.95 -12.60 -0.95
N ARG A 118 -3.97 -11.94 -1.46
CA ARG A 118 -4.55 -10.74 -0.81
C ARG A 118 -5.04 -11.04 0.60
N VAL A 119 -5.71 -12.18 0.78
CA VAL A 119 -6.22 -12.61 2.10
C VAL A 119 -5.06 -12.84 3.06
N ILE A 120 -4.03 -13.58 2.65
CA ILE A 120 -2.86 -13.83 3.50
C ILE A 120 -2.14 -12.53 3.87
N MET A 121 -1.91 -11.66 2.90
CA MET A 121 -1.25 -10.36 3.12
C MET A 121 -2.07 -9.45 4.04
N TYR A 122 -3.38 -9.40 3.84
CA TYR A 122 -4.29 -8.62 4.68
C TYR A 122 -4.23 -9.08 6.14
N TYR A 123 -4.33 -10.37 6.40
CA TYR A 123 -4.22 -10.87 7.78
C TYR A 123 -2.83 -10.71 8.37
N ALA A 124 -1.79 -10.82 7.56
CA ALA A 124 -0.42 -10.55 8.03
C ALA A 124 -0.26 -9.11 8.52
N VAL A 125 -0.74 -8.11 7.78
CA VAL A 125 -0.67 -6.71 8.22
C VAL A 125 -1.63 -6.42 9.38
N ARG A 126 -2.77 -7.09 9.46
CA ARG A 126 -3.68 -6.95 10.60
C ARG A 126 -3.08 -7.48 11.89
N LEU A 127 -2.38 -8.61 11.85
CA LEU A 127 -1.81 -9.27 13.02
C LEU A 127 -0.47 -8.66 13.46
N PHE A 128 0.36 -8.23 12.52
CA PHE A 128 1.74 -7.81 12.80
C PHE A 128 2.01 -6.34 12.45
N GLY A 129 1.16 -5.69 11.67
CA GLY A 129 1.38 -4.33 11.19
C GLY A 129 1.43 -3.27 12.29
N TRP A 130 0.89 -3.54 13.48
CA TRP A 130 0.94 -2.62 14.62
C TRP A 130 2.38 -2.28 15.03
N LEU A 131 3.35 -3.17 14.75
CA LEU A 131 4.77 -2.94 15.02
C LEU A 131 5.37 -1.85 14.10
N ALA A 132 4.84 -1.74 12.89
CA ALA A 132 5.33 -0.80 11.87
C ALA A 132 4.49 0.49 11.78
N TYR A 133 3.31 0.52 12.41
CA TYR A 133 2.41 1.66 12.34
C TYR A 133 2.93 2.83 13.18
N GLN A 134 3.27 3.93 12.53
CA GLN A 134 3.88 5.11 13.15
C GLN A 134 2.97 6.35 13.18
N ASN A 135 1.75 6.22 12.70
CA ASN A 135 0.82 7.34 12.67
C ASN A 135 0.44 7.74 14.11
N PRO A 136 0.40 9.06 14.44
CA PRO A 136 0.03 9.53 15.77
C PRO A 136 -1.45 9.35 16.15
N LEU A 137 -2.29 8.95 15.20
CA LEU A 137 -3.69 8.65 15.50
C LEU A 137 -3.82 7.47 16.47
N PRO A 138 -4.88 7.44 17.33
CA PRO A 138 -5.06 6.36 18.29
C PRO A 138 -5.00 4.99 17.61
N LYS A 139 -4.22 4.10 18.16
CA LYS A 139 -4.11 2.71 17.71
C LYS A 139 -5.37 1.92 18.12
N ARG A 140 -6.48 2.20 17.47
CA ARG A 140 -7.72 1.42 17.66
C ARG A 140 -7.85 0.33 16.63
#